data_ef1708e25af5f7194304e95d80e3f254
#
_entry.id   ef1708e25af5f7194304e95d80e3f254
#
_cell.length_a   1.000
_cell.length_b   1.000
_cell.length_c   1.000
_cell.angle_alpha   90.00
_cell.angle_beta   90.00
_cell.angle_gamma   90.00
#
_symmetry.space_group_name_H-M   'P 1'
#
loop_
_entity.id
_entity.type
_entity.pdbx_description
1 polymer ?
#
loop_
_entity_poly.entity_id
_entity_poly.type
_entity_poly.pdbx_seq_one_letter_code
_entity_poly.pdbx_strand_id
1 'polypeptide(L)'
;MKKVAIIGAGPSGIAALKNFKDQGFDVTGFERCSGVGGNWRFDDPSGHSSVFETTHIISSKYTSFYEDFPLPKTASDYPSHQELLKYFSDYAKNFKLNEKIKFNTEVMNCENLKNNKWEITYKDLDTQKQTSLIFDALVVCNGHHHEPRFPKYPGKFTGDFLHSHAYKRAAPFKDKRVLVIGGGNSACDVAVETSRISKKTTMSWRRGYFLIPK
;
A
#
# COMPACT_ATOMS: atom_id res chain seq x y z
N MET A 1 25.62 -18.97 -2.36
CA MET A 1 24.40 -18.48 -1.64
C MET A 1 23.28 -18.36 -2.67
N LYS A 2 22.09 -18.87 -2.38
CA LYS A 2 20.94 -18.75 -3.30
C LYS A 2 20.45 -17.31 -3.30
N LYS A 3 20.13 -16.79 -4.50
CA LYS A 3 19.62 -15.42 -4.72
C LYS A 3 18.11 -15.40 -4.74
N VAL A 4 17.50 -14.49 -3.99
CA VAL A 4 16.04 -14.33 -3.92
C VAL A 4 15.65 -12.90 -4.33
N ALA A 5 14.79 -12.78 -5.32
CA ALA A 5 14.16 -11.52 -5.70
C ALA A 5 12.88 -11.33 -4.89
N ILE A 6 12.67 -10.12 -4.36
CA ILE A 6 11.44 -9.75 -3.64
C ILE A 6 10.86 -8.50 -4.28
N ILE A 7 9.63 -8.59 -4.80
CA ILE A 7 8.95 -7.48 -5.49
C ILE A 7 8.04 -6.74 -4.51
N GLY A 8 8.35 -5.48 -4.30
CA GLY A 8 7.66 -4.59 -3.37
C GLY A 8 8.34 -4.55 -2.00
N ALA A 9 8.41 -3.35 -1.41
CA ALA A 9 8.92 -3.09 -0.08
C ALA A 9 7.85 -2.51 0.87
N GLY A 10 6.60 -2.89 0.64
CA GLY A 10 5.52 -2.73 1.61
C GLY A 10 5.70 -3.67 2.82
N PRO A 11 4.74 -3.72 3.76
CA PRO A 11 4.84 -4.54 4.96
C PRO A 11 5.25 -5.99 4.68
N SER A 12 4.63 -6.65 3.71
CA SER A 12 4.96 -8.04 3.35
C SER A 12 6.38 -8.17 2.79
N GLY A 13 6.80 -7.21 1.96
CA GLY A 13 8.12 -7.24 1.32
C GLY A 13 9.27 -7.07 2.30
N ILE A 14 9.17 -6.11 3.23
CA ILE A 14 10.22 -5.93 4.25
C ILE A 14 10.30 -7.10 5.22
N ALA A 15 9.16 -7.73 5.56
CA ALA A 15 9.15 -8.97 6.35
C ALA A 15 9.81 -10.13 5.59
N ALA A 16 9.52 -10.30 4.31
CA ALA A 16 10.16 -11.30 3.46
C ALA A 16 11.68 -11.05 3.36
N LEU A 17 12.10 -9.81 3.07
CA LEU A 17 13.51 -9.43 3.03
C LEU A 17 14.27 -9.81 4.30
N LYS A 18 13.69 -9.47 5.47
CA LYS A 18 14.30 -9.80 6.76
C LYS A 18 14.42 -11.30 6.94
N ASN A 19 13.34 -12.05 6.76
CA ASN A 19 13.33 -13.48 7.05
C ASN A 19 14.24 -14.27 6.10
N PHE A 20 14.24 -13.99 4.81
CA PHE A 20 15.17 -14.65 3.88
C PHE A 20 16.64 -14.28 4.14
N LYS A 21 16.91 -13.01 4.48
CA LYS A 21 18.25 -12.55 4.86
C LYS A 21 18.77 -13.30 6.10
N ASP A 22 17.94 -13.45 7.12
CA ASP A 22 18.31 -14.14 8.36
C ASP A 22 18.56 -15.64 8.17
N GLN A 23 17.91 -16.23 7.16
CA GLN A 23 18.16 -17.62 6.73
C GLN A 23 19.39 -17.76 5.79
N GLY A 24 20.17 -16.70 5.62
CA GLY A 24 21.41 -16.74 4.85
C GLY A 24 21.24 -16.68 3.33
N PHE A 25 20.10 -16.22 2.81
CA PHE A 25 19.92 -15.97 1.38
C PHE A 25 20.50 -14.61 0.97
N ASP A 26 20.96 -14.52 -0.27
CA ASP A 26 21.30 -13.24 -0.91
C ASP A 26 20.02 -12.62 -1.47
N VAL A 27 19.47 -11.64 -0.76
CA VAL A 27 18.17 -11.02 -1.08
C VAL A 27 18.35 -9.71 -1.84
N THR A 28 17.47 -9.48 -2.82
CA THR A 28 17.33 -8.19 -3.51
C THR A 28 15.86 -7.82 -3.57
N GLY A 29 15.50 -6.71 -2.93
CA GLY A 29 14.19 -6.08 -3.04
C GLY A 29 14.13 -5.11 -4.23
N PHE A 30 12.96 -5.02 -4.86
CA PHE A 30 12.66 -4.06 -5.91
C PHE A 30 11.44 -3.25 -5.48
N GLU A 31 11.61 -1.94 -5.32
CA GLU A 31 10.54 -1.05 -4.88
C GLU A 31 10.39 0.12 -5.86
N ARG A 32 9.17 0.35 -6.33
CA ARG A 32 8.86 1.42 -7.26
C ARG A 32 8.96 2.81 -6.61
N CYS A 33 8.60 2.90 -5.33
CA CYS A 33 8.68 4.13 -4.56
C CYS A 33 10.11 4.43 -4.08
N SER A 34 10.34 5.65 -3.62
CA SER A 34 11.62 6.11 -3.05
C SER A 34 11.91 5.58 -1.64
N GLY A 35 11.03 4.75 -1.07
CA GLY A 35 11.20 4.21 0.29
C GLY A 35 10.21 3.09 0.59
N VAL A 36 10.40 2.45 1.73
CA VAL A 36 9.54 1.37 2.23
C VAL A 36 8.17 1.88 2.69
N GLY A 37 7.20 0.97 2.83
CA GLY A 37 5.88 1.25 3.40
C GLY A 37 4.71 0.94 2.46
N GLY A 38 4.95 0.84 1.15
CA GLY A 38 3.93 0.46 0.17
C GLY A 38 2.69 1.36 0.26
N ASN A 39 1.51 0.76 0.44
CA ASN A 39 0.25 1.50 0.52
C ASN A 39 0.19 2.57 1.64
N TRP A 40 1.01 2.46 2.69
CA TRP A 40 1.02 3.42 3.82
C TRP A 40 1.74 4.74 3.52
N ARG A 41 2.35 4.87 2.35
CA ARG A 41 2.97 6.11 1.87
C ARG A 41 1.90 7.04 1.30
N PHE A 42 1.31 7.87 2.17
CA PHE A 42 0.29 8.83 1.78
C PHE A 42 0.79 9.80 0.71
N ASP A 43 -0.04 10.03 -0.32
CA ASP A 43 0.19 11.00 -1.39
C ASP A 43 1.55 10.84 -2.10
N ASP A 44 2.05 9.60 -2.20
CA ASP A 44 3.31 9.30 -2.87
C ASP A 44 3.21 9.60 -4.38
N PRO A 45 4.22 10.24 -4.98
CA PRO A 45 4.21 10.61 -6.40
C PRO A 45 4.00 9.45 -7.38
N SER A 46 4.29 8.22 -6.96
CA SER A 46 4.02 7.01 -7.78
C SER A 46 2.53 6.77 -8.03
N GLY A 47 1.64 7.41 -7.26
CA GLY A 47 0.20 7.19 -7.31
C GLY A 47 -0.26 5.82 -6.78
N HIS A 48 0.67 5.02 -6.24
CA HIS A 48 0.41 3.65 -5.81
C HIS A 48 -0.50 3.54 -4.58
N SER A 49 -0.38 4.49 -3.65
CA SER A 49 -1.09 4.47 -2.38
C SER A 49 -2.57 4.80 -2.52
N SER A 50 -3.42 4.03 -1.86
CA SER A 50 -4.85 4.27 -1.71
C SER A 50 -5.25 4.89 -0.37
N VAL A 51 -4.30 5.14 0.53
CA VAL A 51 -4.59 5.81 1.81
C VAL A 51 -4.90 7.28 1.60
N PHE A 52 -5.67 7.85 2.51
CA PHE A 52 -6.04 9.26 2.55
C PHE A 52 -5.63 9.85 3.91
N GLU A 53 -5.70 11.17 4.03
CA GLU A 53 -5.11 11.98 5.10
C GLU A 53 -5.40 11.48 6.52
N THR A 54 -6.59 10.95 6.75
CA THR A 54 -7.03 10.49 8.08
C THR A 54 -7.03 8.97 8.21
N THR A 55 -6.47 8.24 7.24
CA THR A 55 -6.44 6.77 7.30
C THR A 55 -5.70 6.28 8.53
N HIS A 56 -6.31 5.34 9.22
CA HIS A 56 -5.73 4.56 10.30
C HIS A 56 -6.16 3.10 10.16
N ILE A 57 -5.44 2.17 10.79
CA ILE A 57 -5.84 0.76 10.74
C ILE A 57 -7.13 0.51 11.50
N ILE A 58 -7.87 -0.51 11.07
CA ILE A 58 -9.10 -0.96 11.70
C ILE A 58 -8.86 -2.02 12.79
N SER A 59 -7.68 -2.62 12.81
CA SER A 59 -7.21 -3.54 13.84
C SER A 59 -6.41 -2.80 14.90
N SER A 60 -6.35 -3.33 16.13
CA SER A 60 -5.63 -2.66 17.20
C SER A 60 -4.12 -2.81 17.08
N LYS A 61 -3.36 -1.90 17.70
CA LYS A 61 -1.90 -1.98 17.79
C LYS A 61 -1.40 -3.29 18.40
N TYR A 62 -2.23 -3.95 19.21
CA TYR A 62 -1.86 -5.22 19.88
C TYR A 62 -1.88 -6.44 18.96
N THR A 63 -2.48 -6.30 17.78
CA THR A 63 -2.62 -7.38 16.78
C THR A 63 -1.98 -7.04 15.44
N SER A 64 -1.29 -5.90 15.34
CA SER A 64 -0.85 -5.33 14.04
C SER A 64 0.63 -4.94 14.07
N PHE A 65 1.49 -5.87 14.50
CA PHE A 65 2.94 -5.67 14.54
C PHE A 65 3.67 -6.96 14.14
N TYR A 66 4.96 -6.85 13.85
CA TYR A 66 5.83 -8.02 13.68
C TYR A 66 6.26 -8.54 15.05
N GLU A 67 6.25 -9.86 15.23
CA GLU A 67 6.57 -10.50 16.52
C GLU A 67 7.94 -10.08 17.08
N ASP A 68 8.91 -9.90 16.19
CA ASP A 68 10.29 -9.52 16.52
C ASP A 68 10.52 -7.99 16.57
N PHE A 69 9.46 -7.19 16.33
CA PHE A 69 9.54 -5.73 16.34
C PHE A 69 8.18 -5.12 16.73
N PRO A 70 7.83 -5.11 18.02
CA PRO A 70 6.53 -4.62 18.47
C PRO A 70 6.36 -3.12 18.24
N LEU A 71 5.12 -2.66 18.06
CA LEU A 71 4.78 -1.24 18.04
C LEU A 71 5.15 -0.58 19.39
N PRO A 72 5.58 0.68 19.39
CA PRO A 72 5.86 1.42 20.63
C PRO A 72 4.62 1.47 21.53
N LYS A 73 4.82 1.41 22.83
CA LYS A 73 3.71 1.56 23.82
C LYS A 73 2.96 2.88 23.66
N THR A 74 3.64 3.92 23.17
CA THR A 74 3.09 5.25 22.90
C THR A 74 2.29 5.35 21.61
N ALA A 75 2.27 4.31 20.77
CA ALA A 75 1.46 4.29 19.56
C ALA A 75 -0.03 4.34 19.90
N SER A 76 -0.81 4.99 19.05
CA SER A 76 -2.27 5.02 19.14
C SER A 76 -2.86 3.62 19.18
N ASP A 77 -4.01 3.40 19.81
CA ASP A 77 -4.66 2.08 19.84
C ASP A 77 -5.02 1.59 18.43
N TYR A 78 -5.34 2.52 17.54
CA TYR A 78 -5.52 2.30 16.11
C TYR A 78 -4.54 3.22 15.36
N PRO A 79 -3.30 2.79 15.09
CA PRO A 79 -2.28 3.63 14.48
C PRO A 79 -2.70 4.24 13.15
N SER A 80 -2.36 5.51 12.97
CA SER A 80 -2.53 6.25 11.72
C SER A 80 -1.56 5.75 10.64
N HIS A 81 -1.82 6.13 9.40
CA HIS A 81 -0.91 5.80 8.30
C HIS A 81 0.50 6.37 8.50
N GLN A 82 0.64 7.53 9.19
CA GLN A 82 1.93 8.13 9.52
C GLN A 82 2.68 7.28 10.56
N GLU A 83 1.99 6.85 11.62
CA GLU A 83 2.58 5.98 12.65
C GLU A 83 3.02 4.64 12.05
N LEU A 84 2.20 4.07 11.15
CA LEU A 84 2.54 2.83 10.47
C LEU A 84 3.70 3.00 9.48
N LEU A 85 3.72 4.08 8.70
CA LEU A 85 4.85 4.36 7.80
C LEU A 85 6.15 4.50 8.57
N LYS A 86 6.09 5.21 9.71
CA LYS A 86 7.25 5.33 10.62
C LYS A 86 7.67 3.96 11.15
N TYR A 87 6.73 3.15 11.62
CA TYR A 87 6.99 1.80 12.14
C TYR A 87 7.67 0.91 11.10
N PHE A 88 7.18 0.86 9.85
CA PHE A 88 7.81 0.08 8.78
C PHE A 88 9.19 0.62 8.38
N SER A 89 9.37 1.94 8.43
CA SER A 89 10.66 2.58 8.16
C SER A 89 11.67 2.25 9.26
N ASP A 90 11.27 2.29 10.52
CA ASP A 90 12.09 1.93 11.67
C ASP A 90 12.47 0.43 11.63
N TYR A 91 11.53 -0.45 11.26
CA TYR A 91 11.80 -1.86 11.03
C TYR A 91 12.87 -2.08 9.96
N ALA A 92 12.69 -1.48 8.79
CA ALA A 92 13.64 -1.61 7.70
C ALA A 92 15.04 -1.09 8.07
N LYS A 93 15.11 0.01 8.83
CA LYS A 93 16.35 0.58 9.34
C LYS A 93 17.01 -0.33 10.38
N ASN A 94 16.24 -0.82 11.37
CA ASN A 94 16.74 -1.68 12.45
C ASN A 94 17.41 -2.95 11.90
N PHE A 95 16.77 -3.57 10.91
CA PHE A 95 17.28 -4.80 10.29
C PHE A 95 18.18 -4.55 9.07
N LYS A 96 18.59 -3.30 8.80
CA LYS A 96 19.46 -2.91 7.67
C LYS A 96 18.95 -3.43 6.32
N LEU A 97 17.64 -3.32 6.08
CA LEU A 97 17.02 -3.83 4.86
C LEU A 97 17.15 -2.85 3.70
N ASN A 98 17.25 -1.55 3.97
CA ASN A 98 17.34 -0.53 2.92
C ASN A 98 18.52 -0.76 1.96
N GLU A 99 19.63 -1.31 2.45
CA GLU A 99 20.81 -1.65 1.66
C GLU A 99 20.55 -2.81 0.68
N LYS A 100 19.49 -3.57 0.88
CA LYS A 100 19.07 -4.72 0.06
C LYS A 100 17.95 -4.37 -0.92
N ILE A 101 17.47 -3.13 -0.93
CA ILE A 101 16.35 -2.69 -1.76
C ILE A 101 16.86 -1.73 -2.83
N LYS A 102 16.48 -2.01 -4.07
CA LYS A 102 16.56 -1.06 -5.19
C LYS A 102 15.29 -0.24 -5.18
N PHE A 103 15.38 0.99 -4.67
CA PHE A 103 14.29 1.97 -4.73
C PHE A 103 14.18 2.61 -6.11
N ASN A 104 13.10 3.32 -6.38
CA ASN A 104 12.80 3.94 -7.67
C ASN A 104 12.95 2.93 -8.83
N THR A 105 12.57 1.67 -8.57
CA THR A 105 12.82 0.56 -9.49
C THR A 105 11.53 -0.22 -9.75
N GLU A 106 11.04 -0.15 -10.99
CA GLU A 106 9.84 -0.83 -11.43
C GLU A 106 10.17 -2.18 -12.06
N VAL A 107 9.60 -3.25 -11.54
CA VAL A 107 9.70 -4.59 -12.17
C VAL A 107 8.72 -4.63 -13.34
N MET A 108 9.26 -4.87 -14.53
CA MET A 108 8.53 -4.89 -15.80
C MET A 108 8.07 -6.29 -16.19
N ASN A 109 8.90 -7.30 -15.92
CA ASN A 109 8.62 -8.70 -16.26
C ASN A 109 9.31 -9.66 -15.31
N CYS A 110 8.69 -10.81 -15.09
CA CYS A 110 9.23 -11.94 -14.35
C CYS A 110 9.02 -13.20 -15.16
N GLU A 111 10.08 -13.82 -15.64
CA GLU A 111 10.02 -15.02 -16.46
C GLU A 111 10.60 -16.22 -15.70
N ASN A 112 9.84 -17.33 -15.66
CA ASN A 112 10.34 -18.58 -15.12
C ASN A 112 11.11 -19.29 -16.22
N LEU A 113 12.40 -19.50 -16.00
CA LEU A 113 13.30 -20.16 -16.92
C LEU A 113 13.21 -21.68 -16.77
N LYS A 114 13.51 -22.43 -17.84
CA LYS A 114 13.47 -23.92 -17.87
C LYS A 114 14.32 -24.61 -16.80
N ASN A 115 15.30 -23.91 -16.23
CA ASN A 115 16.20 -24.42 -15.18
C ASN A 115 15.74 -24.09 -13.76
N ASN A 116 14.45 -23.77 -13.55
CA ASN A 116 13.86 -23.34 -12.28
C ASN A 116 14.50 -22.04 -11.72
N LYS A 117 15.01 -21.19 -12.58
CA LYS A 117 15.48 -19.85 -12.26
C LYS A 117 14.43 -18.82 -12.68
N TRP A 118 14.53 -17.63 -12.13
CA TRP A 118 13.68 -16.50 -12.50
C TRP A 118 14.52 -15.40 -13.10
N GLU A 119 14.17 -14.95 -14.30
CA GLU A 119 14.69 -13.71 -14.85
C GLU A 119 13.76 -12.55 -14.47
N ILE A 120 14.32 -11.55 -13.83
CA ILE A 120 13.60 -10.34 -13.41
C ILE A 120 14.10 -9.18 -14.25
N THR A 121 13.24 -8.66 -15.10
CA THR A 121 13.48 -7.45 -15.88
C THR A 121 12.89 -6.26 -15.14
N TYR A 122 13.72 -5.29 -14.83
CA TYR A 122 13.33 -4.08 -14.11
C TYR A 122 13.86 -2.81 -14.76
N LYS A 123 13.21 -1.70 -14.49
CA LYS A 123 13.53 -0.38 -14.97
C LYS A 123 13.86 0.53 -13.78
N ASP A 124 15.01 1.13 -13.80
CA ASP A 124 15.39 2.23 -12.91
C ASP A 124 14.62 3.48 -13.35
N LEU A 125 13.82 4.06 -12.48
CA LEU A 125 12.92 5.18 -12.81
C LEU A 125 13.65 6.52 -12.87
N ASP A 126 14.81 6.63 -12.23
CA ASP A 126 15.63 7.84 -12.26
C ASP A 126 16.42 7.93 -13.58
N THR A 127 17.05 6.83 -13.98
CA THR A 127 17.89 6.77 -15.19
C THR A 127 17.16 6.26 -16.43
N GLN A 128 15.94 5.72 -16.28
CA GLN A 128 15.14 5.06 -17.32
C GLN A 128 15.81 3.80 -17.91
N LYS A 129 16.91 3.33 -17.32
CA LYS A 129 17.64 2.16 -17.78
C LYS A 129 16.92 0.87 -17.42
N GLN A 130 16.78 -0.01 -18.39
CA GLN A 130 16.25 -1.36 -18.20
C GLN A 130 17.39 -2.36 -18.02
N THR A 131 17.21 -3.32 -17.11
CA THR A 131 18.21 -4.35 -16.78
C THR A 131 17.49 -5.65 -16.43
N SER A 132 18.11 -6.79 -16.74
CA SER A 132 17.64 -8.11 -16.31
C SER A 132 18.64 -8.77 -15.38
N LEU A 133 18.16 -9.47 -14.36
CA LEU A 133 18.95 -10.28 -13.41
C LEU A 133 18.29 -11.64 -13.19
N ILE A 134 19.14 -12.65 -12.91
CA ILE A 134 18.69 -14.03 -12.67
C ILE A 134 18.75 -14.35 -11.18
N PHE A 135 17.67 -14.96 -10.67
CA PHE A 135 17.48 -15.36 -9.29
C PHE A 135 17.11 -16.83 -9.17
N ASP A 136 17.37 -17.42 -8.00
CA ASP A 136 16.99 -18.80 -7.68
C ASP A 136 15.52 -18.91 -7.24
N ALA A 137 14.97 -17.84 -6.69
CA ALA A 137 13.58 -17.77 -6.25
C ALA A 137 13.01 -16.35 -6.41
N LEU A 138 11.69 -16.28 -6.52
CA LEU A 138 10.92 -15.04 -6.61
C LEU A 138 9.85 -15.02 -5.52
N VAL A 139 9.75 -13.90 -4.78
CA VAL A 139 8.69 -13.61 -3.83
C VAL A 139 7.96 -12.35 -4.29
N VAL A 140 6.65 -12.47 -4.53
CA VAL A 140 5.81 -11.37 -5.02
C VAL A 140 5.07 -10.75 -3.85
N CYS A 141 5.41 -9.49 -3.53
CA CYS A 141 4.85 -8.69 -2.44
C CYS A 141 4.30 -7.33 -2.96
N ASN A 142 3.74 -7.33 -4.16
CA ASN A 142 3.32 -6.14 -4.90
C ASN A 142 2.09 -5.41 -4.33
N GLY A 143 1.44 -5.94 -3.29
CA GLY A 143 0.20 -5.37 -2.74
C GLY A 143 -1.04 -5.63 -3.60
N HIS A 144 -2.18 -5.03 -3.22
CA HIS A 144 -3.47 -5.33 -3.87
C HIS A 144 -4.42 -4.13 -4.02
N HIS A 145 -4.01 -2.91 -3.65
CA HIS A 145 -4.88 -1.72 -3.67
C HIS A 145 -4.48 -0.66 -4.71
N HIS A 146 -3.48 -0.92 -5.56
CA HIS A 146 -2.97 0.08 -6.49
C HIS A 146 -3.72 0.15 -7.83
N GLU A 147 -4.45 -0.91 -8.22
CA GLU A 147 -5.25 -0.95 -9.43
C GLU A 147 -6.75 -0.85 -9.10
N PRO A 148 -7.37 0.35 -9.21
CA PRO A 148 -8.78 0.52 -8.89
C PRO A 148 -9.68 -0.08 -9.96
N ARG A 149 -10.68 -0.87 -9.53
CA ARG A 149 -11.70 -1.39 -10.41
C ARG A 149 -12.90 -0.44 -10.48
N PHE A 150 -13.06 0.25 -11.58
CA PHE A 150 -14.20 1.16 -11.79
C PHE A 150 -15.48 0.39 -12.13
N PRO A 151 -16.56 0.57 -11.36
CA PRO A 151 -17.85 0.02 -11.70
C PRO A 151 -18.47 0.79 -12.89
N LYS A 152 -19.25 0.08 -13.71
CA LYS A 152 -20.04 0.71 -14.78
C LYS A 152 -21.47 0.93 -14.28
N TYR A 153 -21.94 2.16 -14.34
CA TYR A 153 -23.30 2.53 -14.01
C TYR A 153 -24.05 2.94 -15.29
N PRO A 154 -25.35 2.57 -15.44
CA PRO A 154 -26.15 3.04 -16.56
C PRO A 154 -26.45 4.54 -16.44
N GLY A 155 -26.62 5.19 -17.59
CA GLY A 155 -26.93 6.61 -17.66
C GLY A 155 -25.71 7.52 -17.75
N LYS A 156 -25.94 8.83 -17.61
CA LYS A 156 -24.91 9.88 -17.70
C LYS A 156 -24.89 10.67 -16.39
N PHE A 157 -23.72 10.75 -15.78
CA PHE A 157 -23.47 11.63 -14.64
C PHE A 157 -22.58 12.80 -15.08
N THR A 158 -23.01 14.04 -14.78
CA THR A 158 -22.34 15.26 -15.22
C THR A 158 -21.49 15.91 -14.12
N GLY A 159 -21.51 15.35 -12.90
CA GLY A 159 -20.68 15.80 -11.78
C GLY A 159 -19.31 15.14 -11.74
N ASP A 160 -18.54 15.52 -10.75
CA ASP A 160 -17.22 14.90 -10.48
C ASP A 160 -17.41 13.44 -10.05
N PHE A 161 -16.69 12.53 -10.68
CA PHE A 161 -16.71 11.10 -10.36
C PHE A 161 -15.29 10.62 -10.09
N LEU A 162 -15.07 9.98 -8.94
CA LEU A 162 -13.77 9.40 -8.60
C LEU A 162 -13.93 8.05 -7.89
N HIS A 163 -12.91 7.22 -7.99
CA HIS A 163 -12.79 6.03 -7.17
C HIS A 163 -12.15 6.38 -5.82
N SER A 164 -12.50 5.66 -4.73
CA SER A 164 -11.92 5.89 -3.40
C SER A 164 -10.39 5.85 -3.36
N HIS A 165 -9.74 5.16 -4.29
CA HIS A 165 -8.28 5.19 -4.47
C HIS A 165 -7.74 6.61 -4.72
N ALA A 166 -8.46 7.42 -5.47
CA ALA A 166 -8.09 8.81 -5.77
C ALA A 166 -8.53 9.81 -4.69
N TYR A 167 -9.33 9.37 -3.71
CA TYR A 167 -9.70 10.21 -2.58
C TYR A 167 -8.49 10.36 -1.64
N LYS A 168 -8.08 11.60 -1.38
CA LYS A 168 -6.94 11.90 -0.51
C LYS A 168 -7.32 12.72 0.72
N ARG A 169 -8.33 13.55 0.62
CA ARG A 169 -8.81 14.44 1.71
C ARG A 169 -10.22 14.95 1.46
N ALA A 170 -10.88 15.38 2.51
CA ALA A 170 -12.24 15.86 2.42
C ALA A 170 -12.37 17.29 1.83
N ALA A 171 -11.36 18.13 1.97
CA ALA A 171 -11.41 19.54 1.60
C ALA A 171 -12.02 19.87 0.21
N PRO A 172 -11.73 19.12 -0.88
CA PRO A 172 -12.35 19.37 -2.19
C PRO A 172 -13.87 19.20 -2.25
N PHE A 173 -14.47 18.59 -1.23
CA PHE A 173 -15.91 18.30 -1.16
C PHE A 173 -16.69 19.31 -0.31
N LYS A 174 -16.03 20.37 0.18
CA LYS A 174 -16.68 21.42 0.94
C LYS A 174 -17.85 21.99 0.15
N ASP A 175 -19.01 22.14 0.82
CA ASP A 175 -20.26 22.69 0.30
C ASP A 175 -20.87 21.95 -0.92
N LYS A 176 -20.28 20.80 -1.33
CA LYS A 176 -20.82 19.95 -2.41
C LYS A 176 -21.87 18.98 -1.88
N ARG A 177 -22.70 18.45 -2.78
CA ARG A 177 -23.51 17.26 -2.53
C ARG A 177 -22.70 16.03 -2.92
N VAL A 178 -22.47 15.14 -1.97
CA VAL A 178 -21.62 13.95 -2.15
C VAL A 178 -22.49 12.69 -2.09
N LEU A 179 -22.34 11.83 -3.09
CA LEU A 179 -22.89 10.47 -3.07
C LEU A 179 -21.73 9.49 -2.96
N VAL A 180 -21.69 8.73 -1.88
CA VAL A 180 -20.73 7.63 -1.67
C VAL A 180 -21.40 6.31 -2.02
N ILE A 181 -20.89 5.61 -3.03
CA ILE A 181 -21.40 4.31 -3.47
C ILE A 181 -20.51 3.21 -2.92
N GLY A 182 -21.03 2.42 -2.00
CA GLY A 182 -20.33 1.35 -1.31
C GLY A 182 -20.63 1.34 0.18
N GLY A 183 -20.28 0.25 0.86
CA GLY A 183 -20.46 0.06 2.30
C GLY A 183 -19.25 -0.59 2.97
N GLY A 184 -18.09 -0.64 2.31
CA GLY A 184 -16.84 -1.09 2.91
C GLY A 184 -16.17 0.00 3.74
N ASN A 185 -15.05 -0.32 4.40
CA ASN A 185 -14.32 0.60 5.28
C ASN A 185 -14.04 1.96 4.64
N SER A 186 -13.48 1.96 3.42
CA SER A 186 -13.20 3.22 2.69
C SER A 186 -14.47 4.05 2.46
N ALA A 187 -15.60 3.42 2.14
CA ALA A 187 -16.84 4.13 1.93
C ALA A 187 -17.37 4.78 3.22
N CYS A 188 -17.28 4.06 4.35
CA CYS A 188 -17.67 4.58 5.66
C CYS A 188 -16.80 5.77 6.06
N ASP A 189 -15.49 5.64 5.95
CA ASP A 189 -14.55 6.71 6.30
C ASP A 189 -14.77 7.95 5.42
N VAL A 190 -14.84 7.78 4.10
CA VAL A 190 -15.09 8.88 3.15
C VAL A 190 -16.43 9.56 3.44
N ALA A 191 -17.48 8.78 3.75
CA ALA A 191 -18.78 9.35 4.08
C ALA A 191 -18.76 10.17 5.38
N VAL A 192 -18.10 9.65 6.42
CA VAL A 192 -17.94 10.36 7.69
C VAL A 192 -17.17 11.66 7.51
N GLU A 193 -16.05 11.63 6.80
CA GLU A 193 -15.23 12.82 6.58
C GLU A 193 -15.93 13.88 5.73
N THR A 194 -16.51 13.47 4.61
CA THR A 194 -17.21 14.40 3.74
C THR A 194 -18.47 14.95 4.39
N SER A 195 -19.17 14.20 5.25
CA SER A 195 -20.37 14.68 5.95
C SER A 195 -20.11 15.88 6.86
N ARG A 196 -18.88 16.04 7.35
CA ARG A 196 -18.50 17.15 8.25
C ARG A 196 -18.39 18.51 7.53
N ILE A 197 -18.18 18.51 6.22
CA ILE A 197 -17.86 19.73 5.46
C ILE A 197 -18.70 19.91 4.20
N SER A 198 -19.35 18.87 3.69
CA SER A 198 -20.19 18.93 2.51
C SER A 198 -21.57 19.52 2.83
N LYS A 199 -22.26 20.02 1.83
CA LYS A 199 -23.67 20.44 1.97
C LYS A 199 -24.59 19.26 2.32
N LYS A 200 -24.29 18.08 1.79
CA LYS A 200 -25.00 16.82 2.07
C LYS A 200 -24.15 15.65 1.60
N THR A 201 -23.97 14.66 2.48
CA THR A 201 -23.43 13.35 2.13
C THR A 201 -24.51 12.30 2.19
N THR A 202 -24.60 11.46 1.17
CA THR A 202 -25.52 10.32 1.10
C THR A 202 -24.70 9.08 0.78
N MET A 203 -25.03 7.96 1.44
CA MET A 203 -24.43 6.65 1.12
C MET A 203 -25.44 5.77 0.40
N SER A 204 -24.95 4.98 -0.56
CA SER A 204 -25.72 3.96 -1.25
C SER A 204 -24.99 2.63 -1.19
N TRP A 205 -25.61 1.60 -0.61
CA TRP A 205 -25.10 0.25 -0.56
C TRP A 205 -26.18 -0.81 -0.85
N ARG A 206 -25.76 -1.99 -1.25
CA ARG A 206 -26.68 -3.07 -1.67
C ARG A 206 -27.24 -3.92 -0.54
N ARG A 207 -26.55 -3.97 0.62
CA ARG A 207 -26.89 -4.82 1.77
C ARG A 207 -26.75 -4.00 3.03
N GLY A 208 -27.53 -4.36 4.07
CA GLY A 208 -27.31 -3.86 5.41
C GLY A 208 -25.95 -4.28 5.97
N TYR A 209 -25.38 -3.45 6.83
CA TYR A 209 -24.14 -3.72 7.57
C TYR A 209 -24.36 -3.41 9.04
N PHE A 210 -23.73 -4.20 9.89
CA PHE A 210 -23.60 -3.83 11.30
C PHE A 210 -22.39 -2.91 11.44
N LEU A 211 -22.60 -1.71 11.96
CA LEU A 211 -21.53 -0.76 12.25
C LEU A 211 -21.18 -0.90 13.74
N ILE A 212 -19.96 -1.27 14.03
CA ILE A 212 -19.44 -1.40 15.39
C ILE A 212 -18.58 -0.17 15.67
N PRO A 213 -18.84 0.57 16.76
CA PRO A 213 -17.94 1.67 17.18
C PRO A 213 -16.54 1.14 17.49
N LYS A 214 -15.53 1.98 17.23
CA LYS A 214 -14.15 1.70 17.63
C LYS A 214 -13.96 1.90 19.11
#